data_b872f6e84c5c86875e6f88c6629556a2
#
_entry.id   b872f6e84c5c86875e6f88c6629556a2
#
_cell.length_a   1.000
_cell.length_b   1.000
_cell.length_c   1.000
_cell.angle_alpha   90.00
_cell.angle_beta   90.00
_cell.angle_gamma   90.00
#
_symmetry.space_group_name_H-M   'P 1'
#
loop_
_entity.id
_entity.type
_entity.pdbx_description
1 polymer ?
#
loop_
_entity_poly.entity_id
_entity_poly.type
_entity_poly.pdbx_seq_one_letter_code
_entity_poly.pdbx_strand_id
1 'polypeptide(L)'
;MLPNSINMQKGPIQVLLADDDEDDRLLFQDAFKEIKLKTEVQLVYDGVELLEYLSQEGAMKPHVLFLDLNMPRKNGMDCLDEIRLDESLKDIAVVIYSTSASDEDIEETFVRGANVYIRKPNNFNELKKILEKVITINWQYHTSGLNKENFLLSF
;
A
#
# COMPACT_ATOMS: atom_id res chain seq x y z
N MET A 1 16.41 -20.24 1.10
CA MET A 1 15.85 -19.88 0.84
C MET A 1 15.21 -19.33 0.63
N LEU A 2 15.23 -18.93 0.45
CA LEU A 2 14.53 -18.29 0.28
C LEU A 2 14.11 -18.19 -0.20
N PRO A 3 14.06 -18.01 -0.10
CA PRO A 3 13.34 -17.83 -0.59
C PRO A 3 13.08 -17.71 -1.24
N ASN A 4 13.07 -17.71 -1.29
CA ASN A 4 12.57 -17.68 -1.86
C ASN A 4 12.05 -17.52 -2.24
N SER A 5 12.02 -17.43 -1.86
CA SER A 5 11.30 -17.34 -2.10
C SER A 5 10.99 -16.81 -2.87
N ILE A 6 11.24 -16.32 -2.94
CA ILE A 6 10.82 -15.70 -3.78
C ILE A 6 10.28 -15.94 -4.99
N ASN A 7 10.58 -16.13 -5.04
CA ASN A 7 10.06 -16.47 -5.82
C ASN A 7 9.37 -17.17 -6.00
N MET A 8 10.09 -17.21 -5.40
CA MET A 8 9.10 -17.86 -5.22
C MET A 8 7.90 -17.34 -5.70
N GLN A 9 7.90 -16.21 -6.08
CA GLN A 9 6.83 -15.55 -6.67
C GLN A 9 6.51 -16.22 -7.96
N LYS A 10 5.44 -16.93 -7.98
CA LYS A 10 5.03 -17.61 -9.17
C LYS A 10 4.19 -16.77 -10.09
N GLY A 11 3.85 -15.60 -9.70
CA GLY A 11 3.08 -14.70 -10.53
C GLY A 11 3.41 -13.27 -10.22
N PRO A 12 2.70 -12.32 -10.82
CA PRO A 12 2.96 -10.91 -10.56
C PRO A 12 2.60 -10.53 -9.13
N ILE A 13 3.24 -9.48 -8.66
CA ILE A 13 2.91 -8.90 -7.37
C ILE A 13 1.57 -8.18 -7.53
N GLN A 14 0.62 -8.50 -6.66
CA GLN A 14 -0.71 -7.90 -6.69
C GLN A 14 -0.70 -6.61 -5.90
N VAL A 15 -0.96 -5.50 -6.55
CA VAL A 15 -0.92 -4.16 -5.96
C VAL A 15 -2.31 -3.56 -6.02
N LEU A 16 -2.78 -3.02 -4.90
CA LEU A 16 -4.07 -2.34 -4.85
C LEU A 16 -3.85 -0.93 -4.36
N LEU A 17 -4.44 0.06 -5.04
CA LEU A 17 -4.44 1.45 -4.59
C LEU A 17 -5.85 1.89 -4.29
N ALA A 18 -6.05 2.46 -3.11
CA ALA A 18 -7.30 3.13 -2.74
C ALA A 18 -7.00 4.63 -2.65
N ASP A 19 -7.55 5.42 -3.57
CA ASP A 19 -7.27 6.85 -3.66
C ASP A 19 -8.42 7.49 -4.43
N ASP A 20 -9.00 8.56 -3.89
CA ASP A 20 -10.15 9.20 -4.52
C ASP A 20 -9.78 10.18 -5.64
N ASP A 21 -8.52 10.51 -5.78
CA ASP A 21 -8.07 11.46 -6.80
C ASP A 21 -7.74 10.74 -8.10
N GLU A 22 -8.49 11.04 -9.15
CA GLU A 22 -8.31 10.37 -10.43
C GLU A 22 -6.92 10.59 -11.01
N ASP A 23 -6.39 11.81 -10.91
CA ASP A 23 -5.07 12.10 -11.44
C ASP A 23 -4.00 11.30 -10.72
N ASP A 24 -4.13 11.17 -9.39
CA ASP A 24 -3.18 10.37 -8.63
C ASP A 24 -3.26 8.90 -9.01
N ARG A 25 -4.47 8.38 -9.25
CA ARG A 25 -4.61 6.99 -9.68
C ARG A 25 -3.94 6.75 -11.03
N LEU A 26 -4.10 7.68 -11.97
CA LEU A 26 -3.50 7.54 -13.30
C LEU A 26 -1.97 7.60 -13.23
N LEU A 27 -1.44 8.54 -12.45
CA LEU A 27 0.01 8.65 -12.28
C LEU A 27 0.59 7.40 -11.64
N PHE A 28 -0.08 6.88 -10.63
CA PHE A 28 0.34 5.66 -9.94
C PHE A 28 0.39 4.48 -10.94
N GLN A 29 -0.66 4.33 -11.72
CA GLN A 29 -0.73 3.25 -12.69
C GLN A 29 0.37 3.39 -13.75
N ASP A 30 0.59 4.62 -14.24
CA ASP A 30 1.64 4.88 -15.22
C ASP A 30 3.02 4.58 -14.66
N ALA A 31 3.25 4.91 -13.39
CA ALA A 31 4.54 4.63 -12.75
C ALA A 31 4.80 3.12 -12.71
N PHE A 32 3.78 2.33 -12.37
CA PHE A 32 3.96 0.88 -12.33
C PHE A 32 4.22 0.27 -13.71
N LYS A 33 3.69 0.89 -14.77
CA LYS A 33 3.99 0.41 -16.13
C LYS A 33 5.47 0.54 -16.47
N GLU A 34 6.17 1.47 -15.84
CA GLU A 34 7.58 1.70 -16.10
C GLU A 34 8.52 0.97 -15.15
N ILE A 35 7.98 0.38 -14.09
CA ILE A 35 8.77 -0.40 -13.16
C ILE A 35 8.98 -1.79 -13.76
N LYS A 36 10.22 -2.27 -13.68
CA LYS A 36 10.58 -3.52 -14.37
C LYS A 36 10.07 -4.77 -13.68
N LEU A 37 9.61 -4.65 -12.45
CA LEU A 37 9.07 -5.79 -11.73
C LEU A 37 7.68 -6.13 -12.26
N LYS A 38 7.36 -7.40 -12.28
CA LYS A 38 6.06 -7.85 -12.77
C LYS A 38 5.00 -7.60 -11.71
N THR A 39 4.07 -6.73 -12.02
CA THR A 39 3.01 -6.33 -11.09
C THR A 39 1.68 -6.25 -11.81
N GLU A 40 0.61 -6.47 -11.04
CA GLU A 40 -0.76 -6.19 -11.50
C GLU A 40 -1.37 -5.19 -10.55
N VAL A 41 -1.89 -4.10 -11.09
CA VAL A 41 -2.39 -2.98 -10.30
C VAL A 41 -3.89 -2.90 -10.44
N GLN A 42 -4.58 -2.87 -9.29
CA GLN A 42 -6.01 -2.62 -9.22
C GLN A 42 -6.23 -1.30 -8.51
N LEU A 43 -7.27 -0.57 -8.90
CA LEU A 43 -7.55 0.76 -8.37
C LEU A 43 -8.97 0.78 -7.82
N VAL A 44 -9.13 1.34 -6.62
CA VAL A 44 -10.44 1.64 -6.05
C VAL A 44 -10.43 3.10 -5.62
N TYR A 45 -11.61 3.73 -5.53
CA TYR A 45 -11.67 5.18 -5.39
C TYR A 45 -12.21 5.68 -4.04
N ASP A 46 -12.63 4.81 -3.16
CA ASP A 46 -12.96 5.23 -1.79
C ASP A 46 -12.92 4.04 -0.84
N GLY A 47 -13.13 4.34 0.44
CA GLY A 47 -13.00 3.32 1.47
C GLY A 47 -14.06 2.25 1.43
N VAL A 48 -15.28 2.59 1.00
CA VAL A 48 -16.34 1.60 0.88
C VAL A 48 -16.01 0.63 -0.24
N GLU A 49 -15.61 1.15 -1.40
CA GLU A 49 -15.23 0.30 -2.52
C GLU A 49 -14.04 -0.59 -2.16
N LEU A 50 -13.08 -0.04 -1.41
CA LEU A 50 -11.93 -0.80 -0.96
C LEU A 50 -12.37 -2.03 -0.16
N LEU A 51 -13.22 -1.83 0.84
CA LEU A 51 -13.61 -2.94 1.70
C LEU A 51 -14.49 -3.94 0.96
N GLU A 52 -15.31 -3.46 0.04
CA GLU A 52 -16.09 -4.36 -0.83
C GLU A 52 -15.16 -5.23 -1.67
N TYR A 53 -14.13 -4.62 -2.25
CA TYR A 53 -13.16 -5.35 -3.05
C TYR A 53 -12.46 -6.43 -2.22
N LEU A 54 -12.04 -6.08 -1.01
CA LEU A 54 -11.30 -7.01 -0.16
C LEU A 54 -12.18 -8.13 0.39
N SER A 55 -13.49 -7.93 0.44
CA SER A 55 -14.40 -8.94 0.99
C SER A 55 -14.95 -9.90 -0.05
N GLN A 56 -14.63 -9.73 -1.33
CA GLN A 56 -15.12 -10.62 -2.36
C GLN A 56 -14.53 -12.01 -2.21
N GLU A 57 -15.40 -13.01 -2.19
CA GLU A 57 -14.95 -14.39 -2.11
C GLU A 57 -14.29 -14.79 -3.43
N GLY A 58 -13.21 -15.52 -3.33
CA GLY A 58 -12.50 -15.99 -4.52
C GLY A 58 -11.64 -14.94 -5.18
N ALA A 59 -11.71 -13.68 -4.75
CA ALA A 59 -10.85 -12.64 -5.28
C ALA A 59 -9.43 -12.84 -4.75
N MET A 60 -8.43 -12.55 -5.59
CA MET A 60 -7.06 -12.62 -5.15
C MET A 60 -6.75 -11.44 -4.25
N LYS A 61 -6.28 -11.71 -3.03
CA LYS A 61 -5.93 -10.66 -2.11
C LYS A 61 -4.66 -9.96 -2.58
N PRO A 62 -4.55 -8.64 -2.38
CA PRO A 62 -3.32 -7.96 -2.76
C PRO A 62 -2.17 -8.33 -1.84
N HIS A 63 -0.97 -8.30 -2.37
CA HIS A 63 0.23 -8.42 -1.55
C HIS A 63 0.47 -7.11 -0.82
N VAL A 64 0.16 -5.99 -1.47
CA VAL A 64 0.37 -4.67 -0.89
C VAL A 64 -0.79 -3.76 -1.26
N LEU A 65 -1.26 -3.02 -0.26
CA LEU A 65 -2.30 -2.01 -0.42
C LEU A 65 -1.68 -0.64 -0.17
N PHE A 66 -1.80 0.26 -1.14
CA PHE A 66 -1.47 1.67 -0.96
C PHE A 66 -2.76 2.39 -0.61
N LEU A 67 -2.79 3.08 0.50
CA LEU A 67 -4.02 3.57 1.11
C LEU A 67 -3.94 5.06 1.40
N ASP A 68 -4.78 5.84 0.72
CA ASP A 68 -4.92 7.25 1.01
C ASP A 68 -5.73 7.42 2.30
N LEU A 69 -5.38 8.41 3.09
CA LEU A 69 -6.10 8.67 4.33
C LEU A 69 -7.39 9.44 4.13
N ASN A 70 -7.41 10.35 3.16
CA ASN A 70 -8.54 11.27 2.98
C ASN A 70 -9.40 10.82 1.81
N MET A 71 -10.37 9.97 2.11
CA MET A 71 -11.29 9.46 1.09
C MET A 71 -12.73 9.68 1.54
N PRO A 72 -13.64 9.92 0.58
CA PRO A 72 -15.05 10.04 0.95
C PRO A 72 -15.64 8.69 1.35
N ARG A 73 -16.80 8.74 1.94
CA ARG A 73 -17.60 7.63 2.42
C ARG A 73 -16.97 6.84 3.56
N LYS A 74 -15.67 6.56 3.49
CA LYS A 74 -14.95 5.91 4.57
C LYS A 74 -13.47 6.26 4.42
N ASN A 75 -12.89 6.84 5.45
CA ASN A 75 -11.51 7.30 5.36
C ASN A 75 -10.51 6.16 5.57
N GLY A 76 -9.25 6.44 5.26
CA GLY A 76 -8.20 5.43 5.30
C GLY A 76 -7.90 4.89 6.70
N MET A 77 -8.01 5.74 7.72
CA MET A 77 -7.79 5.27 9.10
C MET A 77 -8.77 4.18 9.49
N ASP A 78 -10.05 4.40 9.17
CA ASP A 78 -11.09 3.43 9.49
C ASP A 78 -10.90 2.14 8.69
N CYS A 79 -10.49 2.27 7.42
CA CYS A 79 -10.20 1.10 6.60
C CYS A 79 -9.04 0.30 7.19
N LEU A 80 -8.00 0.99 7.62
CA LEU A 80 -6.85 0.33 8.22
C LEU A 80 -7.25 -0.48 9.44
N ASP A 81 -8.07 0.11 10.32
CA ASP A 81 -8.55 -0.60 11.49
C ASP A 81 -9.30 -1.87 11.11
N GLU A 82 -10.20 -1.78 10.14
CA GLU A 82 -10.98 -2.95 9.75
C GLU A 82 -10.11 -4.03 9.11
N ILE A 83 -9.13 -3.64 8.33
CA ILE A 83 -8.22 -4.60 7.71
C ILE A 83 -7.42 -5.34 8.79
N ARG A 84 -6.94 -4.63 9.79
CA ARG A 84 -6.13 -5.26 10.82
C ARG A 84 -6.92 -6.14 11.77
N LEU A 85 -8.23 -5.90 11.89
CA LEU A 85 -9.10 -6.74 12.73
C LEU A 85 -9.60 -7.98 11.99
N ASP A 86 -9.48 -8.01 10.67
CA ASP A 86 -9.99 -9.13 9.89
C ASP A 86 -8.88 -10.17 9.70
N GLU A 87 -9.11 -11.38 10.22
CA GLU A 87 -8.10 -12.42 10.15
C GLU A 87 -7.68 -12.76 8.72
N SER A 88 -8.60 -12.65 7.77
CA SER A 88 -8.27 -12.98 6.38
C SER A 88 -7.47 -11.89 5.68
N LEU A 89 -7.39 -10.70 6.26
CA LEU A 89 -6.76 -9.54 5.63
C LEU A 89 -5.53 -9.04 6.40
N LYS A 90 -5.29 -9.55 7.60
CA LYS A 90 -4.28 -8.96 8.46
C LYS A 90 -2.85 -9.07 7.93
N ASP A 91 -2.61 -9.97 6.99
CA ASP A 91 -1.27 -10.15 6.43
C ASP A 91 -0.98 -9.27 5.23
N ILE A 92 -1.96 -8.49 4.77
CA ILE A 92 -1.73 -7.55 3.68
C ILE A 92 -0.80 -6.45 4.16
N ALA A 93 0.26 -6.19 3.39
CA ALA A 93 1.13 -5.05 3.69
C ALA A 93 0.38 -3.77 3.34
N VAL A 94 0.27 -2.85 4.31
CA VAL A 94 -0.45 -1.59 4.10
C VAL A 94 0.56 -0.45 4.08
N VAL A 95 0.56 0.29 2.97
CA VAL A 95 1.42 1.45 2.75
C VAL A 95 0.50 2.67 2.72
N ILE A 96 0.66 3.57 3.66
CA ILE A 96 -0.09 4.83 3.63
C ILE A 96 0.50 5.71 2.53
N TYR A 97 -0.36 6.28 1.71
CA TYR A 97 0.03 7.04 0.54
C TYR A 97 -0.76 8.35 0.54
N SER A 98 -0.20 9.41 1.11
CA SER A 98 -0.96 10.61 1.44
C SER A 98 -0.18 11.88 1.17
N THR A 99 -0.88 12.96 0.86
CA THR A 99 -0.26 14.27 0.77
C THR A 99 0.05 14.84 2.15
N SER A 100 -0.63 14.36 3.19
CA SER A 100 -0.35 14.77 4.55
C SER A 100 0.95 14.13 5.03
N ALA A 101 1.72 14.88 5.81
CA ALA A 101 2.91 14.35 6.46
C ALA A 101 2.96 14.86 7.90
N SER A 102 1.80 15.07 8.51
CA SER A 102 1.74 15.53 9.89
C SER A 102 2.27 14.45 10.82
N ASP A 103 2.92 14.88 11.89
CA ASP A 103 3.41 13.95 12.90
C ASP A 103 2.27 13.10 13.46
N GLU A 104 1.10 13.71 13.61
CA GLU A 104 -0.07 13.01 14.13
C GLU A 104 -0.50 11.86 13.22
N ASP A 105 -0.60 12.12 11.93
CA ASP A 105 -1.01 11.07 10.98
C ASP A 105 0.03 9.97 10.90
N ILE A 106 1.30 10.34 10.90
CA ILE A 106 2.38 9.34 10.85
C ILE A 106 2.34 8.46 12.09
N GLU A 107 2.21 9.07 13.26
CA GLU A 107 2.16 8.33 14.51
C GLU A 107 0.93 7.43 14.57
N GLU A 108 -0.23 7.97 14.20
CA GLU A 108 -1.47 7.24 14.35
C GLU A 108 -1.54 6.05 13.42
N THR A 109 -1.09 6.22 12.18
CA THR A 109 -1.10 5.08 11.24
C THR A 109 -0.12 4.01 11.65
N PHE A 110 1.03 4.40 12.22
CA PHE A 110 1.98 3.42 12.73
C PHE A 110 1.37 2.60 13.86
N VAL A 111 0.73 3.27 14.81
CA VAL A 111 0.11 2.59 15.96
C VAL A 111 -1.01 1.65 15.50
N ARG A 112 -1.75 2.03 14.47
CA ARG A 112 -2.86 1.21 13.96
C ARG A 112 -2.40 0.07 13.06
N GLY A 113 -1.10 -0.03 12.81
CA GLY A 113 -0.57 -1.23 12.14
C GLY A 113 -0.24 -1.08 10.67
N ALA A 114 -0.11 0.15 10.16
CA ALA A 114 0.41 0.33 8.80
C ALA A 114 1.89 -0.07 8.77
N ASN A 115 2.33 -0.55 7.62
CA ASN A 115 3.71 -1.04 7.47
C ASN A 115 4.67 0.05 7.03
N VAL A 116 4.19 1.01 6.21
CA VAL A 116 5.02 2.05 5.64
C VAL A 116 4.15 3.28 5.44
N TYR A 117 4.75 4.46 5.55
CA TYR A 117 4.08 5.73 5.26
C TYR A 117 4.84 6.44 4.15
N ILE A 118 4.15 6.81 3.08
CA ILE A 118 4.72 7.56 1.98
C ILE A 118 3.99 8.89 1.86
N ARG A 119 4.74 9.98 1.89
CA ARG A 119 4.21 11.27 1.47
C ARG A 119 4.22 11.30 -0.05
N LYS A 120 3.07 11.61 -0.67
CA LYS A 120 2.97 11.61 -2.13
C LYS A 120 4.01 12.55 -2.74
N PRO A 121 4.87 12.05 -3.64
CA PRO A 121 5.87 12.90 -4.28
C PRO A 121 5.26 13.88 -5.28
N ASN A 122 5.98 14.97 -5.55
CA ASN A 122 5.52 15.99 -6.48
C ASN A 122 5.86 15.71 -7.92
N ASN A 123 6.77 14.78 -8.19
CA ASN A 123 7.12 14.53 -9.56
C ASN A 123 7.16 13.03 -9.85
N PHE A 124 6.99 12.73 -11.13
CA PHE A 124 6.81 11.37 -11.58
C PHE A 124 8.03 10.49 -11.34
N ASN A 125 9.23 11.05 -11.53
CA ASN A 125 10.44 10.25 -11.32
C ASN A 125 10.62 9.84 -9.87
N GLU A 126 10.30 10.73 -8.95
CA GLU A 126 10.36 10.40 -7.53
C GLU A 126 9.30 9.38 -7.16
N LEU A 127 8.10 9.51 -7.74
CA LEU A 127 7.05 8.54 -7.53
C LEU A 127 7.50 7.15 -7.97
N LYS A 128 8.05 7.05 -9.17
CA LYS A 128 8.56 5.78 -9.67
C LYS A 128 9.60 5.18 -8.72
N LYS A 129 10.54 5.99 -8.27
CA LYS A 129 11.61 5.51 -7.41
C LYS A 129 11.09 4.99 -6.08
N ILE A 130 10.14 5.71 -5.48
CA ILE A 130 9.65 5.28 -4.17
C ILE A 130 8.77 4.05 -4.30
N LEU A 131 7.97 3.96 -5.35
CA LEU A 131 7.15 2.78 -5.57
C LEU A 131 8.01 1.55 -5.83
N GLU A 132 9.05 1.70 -6.63
CA GLU A 132 9.98 0.60 -6.88
C GLU A 132 10.66 0.16 -5.59
N LYS A 133 11.08 1.11 -4.77
CA LYS A 133 11.69 0.80 -3.48
C LYS A 133 10.75 0.01 -2.58
N VAL A 134 9.50 0.44 -2.50
CA VAL A 134 8.52 -0.23 -1.66
C VAL A 134 8.28 -1.67 -2.14
N ILE A 135 8.13 -1.84 -3.44
CA ILE A 135 7.85 -3.16 -4.00
C ILE A 135 9.04 -4.11 -3.83
N THR A 136 10.25 -3.58 -3.81
CA THR A 136 11.43 -4.42 -3.62
C THR A 136 11.72 -4.73 -2.15
N ILE A 137 11.05 -4.04 -1.21
CA ILE A 137 11.18 -4.41 0.19
C ILE A 137 10.70 -5.83 0.36
N ASN A 138 11.47 -6.60 1.08
CA ASN A 138 11.15 -8.00 1.28
C ASN A 138 10.03 -8.12 2.32
N TRP A 139 8.82 -8.37 1.84
CA TRP A 139 7.66 -8.48 2.71
C TRP A 139 7.81 -9.54 3.79
N GLN A 140 8.66 -10.50 3.57
CA GLN A 140 8.89 -11.57 4.54
C GLN A 140 9.46 -11.07 5.85
N TYR A 141 10.10 -9.89 5.82
CA TYR A 141 10.77 -9.35 6.99
C TYR A 141 10.07 -8.14 7.59
N HIS A 142 9.00 -7.68 6.99
CA HIS A 142 8.45 -6.40 7.38
C HIS A 142 7.93 -6.39 8.82
N THR A 143 7.46 -7.53 9.31
CA THR A 143 6.92 -7.57 10.67
C THR A 143 7.99 -7.60 11.74
N SER A 144 9.16 -8.17 11.42
CA SER A 144 10.20 -8.34 12.43
C SER A 144 11.12 -7.13 12.54
N GLY A 145 11.25 -6.36 11.47
CA GLY A 145 12.14 -5.22 11.47
C GLY A 145 11.45 -3.87 11.56
N LEU A 146 10.15 -3.88 11.69
CA LEU A 146 9.39 -2.65 11.62
C LEU A 146 9.48 -1.84 12.91
N ASN A 147 9.85 -0.59 12.78
CA ASN A 147 9.79 0.37 13.87
C ASN A 147 9.52 1.74 13.26
N LYS A 148 9.36 2.73 14.12
CA LYS A 148 8.97 4.05 13.66
C LYS A 148 10.00 4.70 12.74
N GLU A 149 11.26 4.37 12.92
CA GLU A 149 12.32 4.91 12.06
C GLU A 149 12.27 4.36 10.66
N ASN A 150 11.89 3.08 10.51
CA ASN A 150 11.79 2.45 9.21
C ASN A 150 10.46 2.73 8.53
N PHE A 151 9.49 3.20 9.30
CA PHE A 151 8.11 3.35 8.85
C PHE A 151 7.96 4.41 7.77
N LEU A 152 8.58 5.56 7.96
CA LEU A 152 8.41 6.69 7.07
C LEU A 152 9.40 6.64 5.92
N LEU A 153 8.89 6.61 4.69
CA LEU A 153 9.71 6.72 3.49
C LEU A 153 9.42 8.04 2.81
N SER A 154 10.47 8.77 2.49
CA SER A 154 10.34 10.06 1.81
C SER A 154 11.59 10.34 0.98
N PHE A 155 11.46 11.36 0.17
CA PHE A 155 12.59 11.92 -0.57
C PHE A 155 12.91 13.31 -0.07
#